data_59c01bfe45d6b6355286929871a445e1
#
_entry.id   59c01bfe45d6b6355286929871a445e1
#
_cell.length_a   1.000
_cell.length_b   1.000
_cell.length_c   1.000
_cell.angle_alpha   90.00
_cell.angle_beta   90.00
_cell.angle_gamma   90.00
#
_symmetry.space_group_name_H-M   'P 1'
#
loop_
_entity.id
_entity.type
_entity.pdbx_description
1 polymer ?
#
loop_
_entity_poly.entity_id
_entity_poly.type
_entity_poly.pdbx_seq_one_letter_code
_entity_poly.pdbx_strand_id
1 'polypeptide(L)'
;MARSIDPHDPQPKAVRGFIPARTDEERYLMRHIEDLARTAFSREIARYSGFLSDREQDLARAALGRADIEEGFRFEGGWPQAERRILCLEPEYSYGENPIRCVRLQCRALPGAALPAHKDYLGSLMGLELKREALGDIVLPEDQPGTAYVFALEPAAQLICRELFQAGHTELTTELLEPDEIPSFPQARRELRSATVSSLRLDAVLAAMLRCSRGQACELIAAGRVEINHLHAEKPHAPVYEGDVFTVRGKGRFGLTALPGKSKKDRSIIEFFQY
;
A
#
# COMPACT_ATOMS: atom_id res chain seq x y z
N MET A 1 15.75 22.40 -38.19
CA MET A 1 15.25 21.02 -38.18
C MET A 1 14.41 20.82 -36.94
N ALA A 2 13.09 20.87 -37.04
CA ALA A 2 12.17 20.65 -35.95
C ALA A 2 12.09 19.13 -35.66
N ARG A 3 12.38 18.72 -34.44
CA ARG A 3 12.17 17.34 -34.01
C ARG A 3 10.66 17.06 -33.97
N SER A 4 10.24 16.10 -34.77
CA SER A 4 8.90 15.53 -34.74
C SER A 4 8.68 14.90 -33.37
N ILE A 5 7.70 15.38 -32.61
CA ILE A 5 7.27 14.78 -31.34
C ILE A 5 6.45 13.56 -31.70
N ASP A 6 6.92 12.39 -31.32
CA ASP A 6 6.22 11.12 -31.44
C ASP A 6 4.98 11.17 -30.53
N PRO A 7 3.74 10.96 -31.03
CA PRO A 7 2.53 10.98 -30.19
C PRO A 7 2.46 9.81 -29.20
N HIS A 8 3.42 8.89 -29.20
CA HIS A 8 3.55 7.80 -28.25
C HIS A 8 4.63 7.99 -27.18
N ASP A 9 5.30 9.15 -27.15
CA ASP A 9 6.23 9.45 -26.08
C ASP A 9 5.43 9.64 -24.77
N PRO A 10 5.68 8.83 -23.70
CA PRO A 10 4.94 8.97 -22.46
C PRO A 10 5.23 10.36 -21.89
N GLN A 11 4.19 11.20 -21.81
CA GLN A 11 4.32 12.49 -21.16
C GLN A 11 4.87 12.29 -19.75
N PRO A 12 5.79 13.16 -19.28
CA PRO A 12 6.35 13.02 -17.96
C PRO A 12 5.22 12.95 -16.95
N LYS A 13 5.12 11.81 -16.22
CA LYS A 13 4.16 11.61 -15.15
C LYS A 13 4.29 12.79 -14.20
N ALA A 14 3.18 13.45 -13.86
CA ALA A 14 3.18 14.48 -12.85
C ALA A 14 3.62 13.85 -11.53
N VAL A 15 4.89 14.03 -11.19
CA VAL A 15 5.47 13.47 -9.97
C VAL A 15 5.00 14.32 -8.80
N ARG A 16 4.45 13.67 -7.78
CA ARG A 16 4.11 14.34 -6.54
C ARG A 16 5.37 14.95 -5.94
N GLY A 17 5.33 16.23 -5.61
CA GLY A 17 6.41 16.89 -4.89
C GLY A 17 6.64 16.24 -3.51
N PHE A 18 7.79 16.54 -2.90
CA PHE A 18 8.17 16.04 -1.57
C PHE A 18 7.02 16.10 -0.56
N ILE A 19 6.72 14.98 0.07
CA ILE A 19 5.70 14.87 1.13
C ILE A 19 6.41 15.04 2.48
N PRO A 20 6.24 16.17 3.18
CA PRO A 20 6.88 16.37 4.48
C PRO A 20 6.30 15.45 5.53
N ALA A 21 7.13 15.00 6.47
CA ALA A 21 6.67 14.35 7.70
C ALA A 21 5.82 15.34 8.52
N ARG A 22 4.66 14.88 9.00
CA ARG A 22 3.68 15.69 9.75
C ARG A 22 3.65 15.36 11.23
N THR A 23 3.94 14.11 11.59
CA THR A 23 3.95 13.65 12.98
C THR A 23 5.38 13.37 13.45
N ASP A 24 5.55 13.21 14.77
CA ASP A 24 6.83 12.84 15.36
C ASP A 24 7.21 11.41 14.97
N GLU A 25 6.24 10.51 14.85
CA GLU A 25 6.43 9.14 14.39
C GLU A 25 6.94 9.11 12.95
N GLU A 26 6.37 9.92 12.06
CA GLU A 26 6.83 10.03 10.68
C GLU A 26 8.26 10.60 10.60
N ARG A 27 8.58 11.60 11.44
CA ARG A 27 9.94 12.15 11.54
C ARG A 27 10.93 11.13 12.09
N TYR A 28 10.50 10.32 13.06
CA TYR A 28 11.31 9.23 13.59
C TYR A 28 11.56 8.16 12.53
N LEU A 29 10.51 7.73 11.80
CA LEU A 29 10.63 6.78 10.70
C LEU A 29 11.65 7.25 9.66
N MET A 30 11.56 8.50 9.21
CA MET A 30 12.48 9.03 8.20
C MET A 30 13.93 8.98 8.68
N ARG A 31 14.21 9.40 9.93
CA ARG A 31 15.55 9.31 10.52
C ARG A 31 16.03 7.87 10.64
N HIS A 32 15.14 6.98 11.07
CA HIS A 32 15.45 5.55 11.16
C HIS A 32 15.83 4.96 9.79
N ILE A 33 15.11 5.32 8.73
CA ILE A 33 15.43 4.89 7.36
C ILE A 33 16.77 5.48 6.88
N GLU A 34 17.05 6.76 7.14
CA GLU A 34 18.34 7.39 6.82
C GLU A 34 19.50 6.67 7.53
N ASP A 35 19.36 6.33 8.81
CA ASP A 35 20.38 5.62 9.59
C ASP A 35 20.56 4.16 9.12
N LEU A 36 19.45 3.49 8.80
CA LEU A 36 19.47 2.13 8.26
C LEU A 36 20.20 2.10 6.91
N ALA A 37 19.89 3.06 6.03
CA ALA A 37 20.52 3.19 4.73
C ALA A 37 22.00 3.53 4.85
N ARG A 38 22.37 4.50 5.69
CA ARG A 38 23.78 4.82 5.96
C ARG A 38 24.56 3.58 6.45
N THR A 39 23.94 2.78 7.32
CA THR A 39 24.55 1.56 7.82
C THR A 39 24.73 0.51 6.73
N ALA A 40 23.69 0.31 5.89
CA ALA A 40 23.72 -0.65 4.79
C ALA A 40 24.85 -0.32 3.81
N PHE A 41 24.89 0.91 3.30
CA PHE A 41 25.83 1.30 2.25
C PHE A 41 27.26 1.56 2.75
N SER A 42 27.44 2.07 3.98
CA SER A 42 28.80 2.27 4.51
C SER A 42 29.50 0.98 4.92
N ARG A 43 28.73 -0.08 5.22
CA ARG A 43 29.26 -1.37 5.64
C ARG A 43 29.11 -2.47 4.59
N GLU A 44 28.49 -2.14 3.44
CA GLU A 44 28.18 -3.09 2.36
C GLU A 44 27.40 -4.32 2.84
N ILE A 45 26.40 -4.12 3.70
CA ILE A 45 25.58 -5.18 4.28
C ILE A 45 24.10 -4.95 3.98
N ALA A 46 23.39 -6.01 3.61
CA ALA A 46 21.95 -5.94 3.42
C ALA A 46 21.25 -5.54 4.73
N ARG A 47 20.24 -4.65 4.61
CA ARG A 47 19.38 -4.23 5.71
C ARG A 47 17.93 -4.17 5.26
N TYR A 48 17.04 -4.45 6.18
CA TYR A 48 15.60 -4.50 5.93
C TYR A 48 14.86 -3.69 6.98
N SER A 49 13.84 -2.96 6.57
CA SER A 49 12.91 -2.31 7.49
C SER A 49 11.84 -3.29 7.98
N GLY A 50 10.99 -2.84 8.90
CA GLY A 50 9.68 -3.44 9.09
C GLY A 50 8.74 -3.18 7.90
N PHE A 51 7.53 -3.78 7.92
CA PHE A 51 6.50 -3.52 6.93
C PHE A 51 5.97 -2.08 7.03
N LEU A 52 6.01 -1.39 5.93
CA LEU A 52 5.60 -0.01 5.75
C LEU A 52 4.25 0.03 5.02
N SER A 53 3.36 0.90 5.46
CA SER A 53 2.17 1.31 4.71
C SER A 53 2.55 2.13 3.48
N ASP A 54 1.61 2.37 2.56
CA ASP A 54 1.84 3.21 1.36
C ASP A 54 2.46 4.58 1.73
N ARG A 55 1.92 5.22 2.78
CA ARG A 55 2.43 6.51 3.27
C ARG A 55 3.86 6.41 3.80
N GLU A 56 4.15 5.38 4.58
CA GLU A 56 5.48 5.15 5.13
C GLU A 56 6.50 4.80 4.03
N GLN A 57 6.08 4.11 2.97
CA GLN A 57 6.92 3.86 1.78
C GLN A 57 7.28 5.17 1.08
N ASP A 58 6.34 6.12 0.95
CA ASP A 58 6.62 7.44 0.38
C ASP A 58 7.61 8.24 1.24
N LEU A 59 7.45 8.18 2.56
CA LEU A 59 8.39 8.80 3.50
C LEU A 59 9.77 8.15 3.44
N ALA A 60 9.82 6.82 3.29
CA ALA A 60 11.07 6.10 3.14
C ALA A 60 11.80 6.49 1.85
N ARG A 61 11.08 6.61 0.70
CA ARG A 61 11.67 7.14 -0.54
C ARG A 61 12.22 8.56 -0.36
N ALA A 62 11.47 9.42 0.33
CA ALA A 62 11.92 10.78 0.61
C ALA A 62 13.16 10.82 1.53
N ALA A 63 13.25 9.91 2.50
CA ALA A 63 14.42 9.77 3.38
C ALA A 63 15.66 9.30 2.60
N LEU A 64 15.50 8.31 1.71
CA LEU A 64 16.58 7.84 0.83
C LEU A 64 17.09 8.95 -0.10
N GLY A 65 16.19 9.72 -0.70
CA GLY A 65 16.58 10.88 -1.52
C GLY A 65 17.37 11.95 -0.75
N ARG A 66 17.09 12.16 0.55
CA ARG A 66 17.89 13.05 1.42
C ARG A 66 19.28 12.50 1.73
N ALA A 67 19.41 11.17 1.72
CA ALA A 67 20.68 10.49 1.94
C ALA A 67 21.46 10.28 0.63
N ASP A 68 21.00 10.86 -0.48
CA ASP A 68 21.58 10.74 -1.83
C ASP A 68 21.68 9.26 -2.30
N ILE A 69 20.70 8.44 -1.90
CA ILE A 69 20.62 7.02 -2.28
C ILE A 69 19.53 6.89 -3.34
N GLU A 70 19.94 6.67 -4.59
CA GLU A 70 19.07 6.54 -5.75
C GLU A 70 18.89 5.08 -6.19
N GLU A 71 19.85 4.21 -5.88
CA GLU A 71 19.90 2.81 -6.29
C GLU A 71 20.25 1.89 -5.13
N GLY A 72 20.20 0.56 -5.35
CA GLY A 72 20.54 -0.44 -4.33
C GLY A 72 19.43 -0.63 -3.29
N PHE A 73 18.20 -0.26 -3.62
CA PHE A 73 17.04 -0.53 -2.77
C PHE A 73 15.81 -0.96 -3.58
N ARG A 74 14.92 -1.70 -2.93
CA ARG A 74 13.59 -2.04 -3.45
C ARG A 74 12.57 -2.17 -2.33
N PHE A 75 11.28 -2.12 -2.69
CA PHE A 75 10.18 -2.39 -1.77
C PHE A 75 9.58 -3.76 -2.11
N GLU A 76 9.42 -4.61 -1.10
CA GLU A 76 8.95 -5.97 -1.26
C GLU A 76 7.95 -6.34 -0.18
N GLY A 77 6.90 -7.08 -0.53
CA GLY A 77 5.83 -7.46 0.41
C GLY A 77 5.55 -8.97 0.44
N GLY A 78 6.37 -9.77 -0.25
CA GLY A 78 6.24 -11.23 -0.33
C GLY A 78 5.29 -11.73 -1.42
N TRP A 79 4.51 -10.83 -2.07
CA TRP A 79 3.67 -11.15 -3.22
C TRP A 79 3.48 -9.93 -4.13
N PRO A 80 3.12 -10.10 -5.42
CA PRO A 80 3.18 -9.02 -6.42
C PRO A 80 2.32 -7.80 -6.14
N GLN A 81 1.13 -7.97 -5.53
CA GLN A 81 0.19 -6.89 -5.27
C GLN A 81 0.20 -6.40 -3.81
N ALA A 82 1.26 -6.72 -3.06
CA ALA A 82 1.38 -6.34 -1.66
C ALA A 82 1.21 -4.82 -1.48
N GLU A 83 0.33 -4.43 -0.57
CA GLU A 83 0.16 -3.04 -0.15
C GLU A 83 1.19 -2.67 0.91
N ARG A 84 1.39 -3.53 1.90
CA ARG A 84 2.43 -3.37 2.91
C ARG A 84 3.73 -3.99 2.42
N ARG A 85 4.81 -3.21 2.45
CA ARG A 85 6.11 -3.65 1.94
C ARG A 85 7.23 -3.25 2.90
N ILE A 86 8.23 -4.10 3.00
CA ILE A 86 9.50 -3.75 3.63
C ILE A 86 10.37 -2.98 2.63
N LEU A 87 11.22 -2.11 3.14
CA LEU A 87 12.34 -1.54 2.39
C LEU A 87 13.52 -2.51 2.50
N CYS A 88 13.97 -3.01 1.35
CA CYS A 88 15.19 -3.80 1.21
C CYS A 88 16.30 -2.86 0.74
N LEU A 89 17.37 -2.76 1.53
CA LEU A 89 18.59 -2.03 1.21
C LEU A 89 19.67 -3.05 0.92
N GLU A 90 20.08 -3.16 -0.33
CA GLU A 90 21.00 -4.20 -0.81
C GLU A 90 22.09 -3.57 -1.68
N PRO A 91 23.17 -3.07 -1.05
CA PRO A 91 24.37 -2.65 -1.77
C PRO A 91 24.90 -3.74 -2.71
N GLU A 92 25.62 -3.36 -3.75
CA GLU A 92 26.00 -4.22 -4.89
C GLU A 92 26.67 -5.54 -4.48
N TYR A 93 27.48 -5.54 -3.42
CA TYR A 93 28.19 -6.73 -2.94
C TYR A 93 27.62 -7.31 -1.66
N SER A 94 26.42 -6.89 -1.26
CA SER A 94 25.80 -7.39 -0.06
C SER A 94 25.02 -8.67 -0.30
N TYR A 95 25.04 -9.56 0.69
CA TYR A 95 24.19 -10.74 0.72
C TYR A 95 23.26 -10.65 1.92
N GLY A 96 21.99 -10.89 1.70
CA GLY A 96 21.00 -10.93 2.76
C GLY A 96 19.84 -11.83 2.38
N GLU A 97 19.34 -12.57 3.33
CA GLU A 97 18.14 -13.37 3.13
C GLU A 97 16.91 -12.50 3.36
N ASN A 98 15.95 -12.55 2.42
CA ASN A 98 14.68 -11.84 2.56
C ASN A 98 13.96 -12.30 3.84
N PRO A 99 13.68 -11.38 4.79
CA PRO A 99 13.09 -11.74 6.07
C PRO A 99 11.58 -12.01 6.01
N ILE A 100 10.94 -11.87 4.86
CA ILE A 100 9.51 -12.10 4.70
C ILE A 100 9.25 -13.61 4.62
N ARG A 101 8.27 -14.04 5.41
CA ARG A 101 7.74 -15.41 5.38
C ARG A 101 6.24 -15.35 5.15
N CYS A 102 5.68 -16.42 4.59
CA CYS A 102 4.25 -16.59 4.40
C CYS A 102 3.73 -17.69 5.31
N VAL A 103 2.70 -17.39 6.10
CA VAL A 103 2.01 -18.37 6.92
C VAL A 103 0.63 -18.63 6.34
N ARG A 104 0.33 -19.88 6.01
CA ARG A 104 -1.02 -20.34 5.65
C ARG A 104 -1.82 -20.60 6.91
N LEU A 105 -3.00 -19.97 7.01
CA LEU A 105 -3.97 -20.18 8.06
C LEU A 105 -5.18 -20.89 7.45
N GLN A 106 -5.55 -22.03 7.97
CA GLN A 106 -6.69 -22.80 7.48
C GLN A 106 -7.72 -23.01 8.58
N CYS A 107 -8.97 -22.60 8.30
CA CYS A 107 -10.07 -22.78 9.24
C CYS A 107 -10.50 -24.22 9.36
N ARG A 108 -10.75 -24.66 10.60
CA ARG A 108 -11.44 -25.90 10.93
C ARG A 108 -12.92 -25.62 11.20
N ALA A 109 -13.59 -24.98 10.23
CA ALA A 109 -15.01 -24.66 10.39
C ALA A 109 -15.91 -25.88 10.15
N LEU A 110 -16.98 -26.01 10.95
CA LEU A 110 -18.04 -26.95 10.67
C LEU A 110 -18.83 -26.51 9.42
N PRO A 111 -19.42 -27.44 8.66
CA PRO A 111 -20.26 -27.11 7.52
C PRO A 111 -21.37 -26.13 7.92
N GLY A 112 -21.46 -25.00 7.20
CA GLY A 112 -22.45 -23.95 7.46
C GLY A 112 -22.06 -22.91 8.53
N ALA A 113 -20.90 -23.04 9.18
CA ALA A 113 -20.39 -22.01 10.08
C ALA A 113 -19.89 -20.79 9.29
N ALA A 114 -20.04 -19.60 9.88
CA ALA A 114 -19.48 -18.38 9.30
C ALA A 114 -17.96 -18.44 9.35
N LEU A 115 -17.32 -18.17 8.20
CA LEU A 115 -15.86 -18.08 8.11
C LEU A 115 -15.35 -16.75 8.67
N PRO A 116 -14.16 -16.73 9.26
CA PRO A 116 -13.54 -15.48 9.72
C PRO A 116 -13.34 -14.51 8.58
N ALA A 117 -13.65 -13.24 8.80
CA ALA A 117 -13.33 -12.14 7.91
C ALA A 117 -11.94 -11.57 8.20
N HIS A 118 -11.43 -10.72 7.33
CA HIS A 118 -10.12 -10.07 7.47
C HIS A 118 -9.90 -9.46 8.88
N LYS A 119 -10.92 -8.79 9.44
CA LYS A 119 -10.87 -8.18 10.78
C LYS A 119 -10.63 -9.19 11.90
N ASP A 120 -11.15 -10.42 11.76
CA ASP A 120 -11.04 -11.46 12.77
C ASP A 120 -9.62 -12.03 12.79
N TYR A 121 -9.02 -12.26 11.62
CA TYR A 121 -7.61 -12.62 11.50
C TYR A 121 -6.70 -11.52 12.05
N LEU A 122 -6.91 -10.26 11.62
CA LEU A 122 -6.11 -9.15 12.10
C LEU A 122 -6.21 -8.97 13.62
N GLY A 123 -7.42 -9.07 14.18
CA GLY A 123 -7.64 -8.98 15.63
C GLY A 123 -6.90 -10.05 16.41
N SER A 124 -6.94 -11.31 15.93
CA SER A 124 -6.25 -12.43 16.57
C SER A 124 -4.71 -12.30 16.46
N LEU A 125 -4.19 -11.85 15.31
CA LEU A 125 -2.77 -11.57 15.13
C LEU A 125 -2.28 -10.44 16.07
N MET A 126 -3.06 -9.37 16.21
CA MET A 126 -2.72 -8.28 17.15
C MET A 126 -2.82 -8.73 18.60
N GLY A 127 -3.66 -9.73 18.92
CA GLY A 127 -3.74 -10.37 20.23
C GLY A 127 -2.47 -11.13 20.64
N LEU A 128 -1.60 -11.46 19.69
CA LEU A 128 -0.26 -12.02 19.97
C LEU A 128 0.78 -10.96 20.35
N GLU A 129 0.36 -9.72 20.61
CA GLU A 129 1.24 -8.57 20.91
C GLU A 129 2.27 -8.25 19.80
N LEU A 130 2.00 -8.71 18.56
CA LEU A 130 2.85 -8.41 17.42
C LEU A 130 2.77 -6.93 17.06
N LYS A 131 3.93 -6.33 16.84
CA LYS A 131 3.98 -4.97 16.32
C LYS A 131 3.46 -4.93 14.88
N ARG A 132 2.74 -3.87 14.52
CA ARG A 132 2.16 -3.72 13.18
C ARG A 132 3.21 -3.76 12.06
N GLU A 133 4.42 -3.31 12.35
CA GLU A 133 5.58 -3.34 11.44
C GLU A 133 6.14 -4.75 11.19
N ALA A 134 5.79 -5.73 12.03
CA ALA A 134 6.15 -7.13 11.82
C ALA A 134 5.18 -7.88 10.88
N LEU A 135 4.01 -7.26 10.58
CA LEU A 135 2.95 -7.85 9.78
C LEU A 135 2.79 -7.12 8.44
N GLY A 136 2.83 -7.87 7.37
CA GLY A 136 2.48 -7.46 6.02
C GLY A 136 0.98 -7.55 5.74
N ASP A 137 0.64 -8.05 4.56
CA ASP A 137 -0.73 -8.25 4.12
C ASP A 137 -1.31 -9.57 4.65
N ILE A 138 -2.63 -9.56 4.83
CA ILE A 138 -3.45 -10.75 5.05
C ILE A 138 -4.27 -10.95 3.79
N VAL A 139 -3.99 -11.99 3.03
CA VAL A 139 -4.67 -12.31 1.78
C VAL A 139 -5.72 -13.40 2.02
N LEU A 140 -6.95 -13.13 1.63
CA LEU A 140 -8.06 -14.09 1.66
C LEU A 140 -8.49 -14.38 0.23
N PRO A 141 -8.00 -15.46 -0.40
CA PRO A 141 -8.39 -15.81 -1.76
C PRO A 141 -9.87 -16.19 -1.85
N GLU A 142 -10.58 -15.65 -2.84
CA GLU A 142 -12.01 -15.95 -3.05
C GLU A 142 -12.25 -17.41 -3.45
N ASP A 143 -11.29 -18.03 -4.13
CA ASP A 143 -11.30 -19.42 -4.60
C ASP A 143 -10.90 -20.42 -3.51
N GLN A 144 -10.46 -19.98 -2.33
CA GLN A 144 -10.05 -20.80 -1.20
C GLN A 144 -10.76 -20.36 0.11
N PRO A 145 -12.08 -20.52 0.20
CA PRO A 145 -12.83 -20.09 1.37
C PRO A 145 -12.34 -20.80 2.64
N GLY A 146 -12.12 -20.02 3.71
CA GLY A 146 -11.58 -20.54 4.97
C GLY A 146 -10.05 -20.63 5.02
N THR A 147 -9.36 -20.21 3.97
CA THR A 147 -7.90 -20.11 3.97
C THR A 147 -7.48 -18.64 3.95
N ALA A 148 -6.48 -18.27 4.74
CA ALA A 148 -5.83 -16.99 4.70
C ALA A 148 -4.32 -17.16 4.61
N TYR A 149 -3.64 -16.20 3.95
CA TYR A 149 -2.19 -16.16 3.87
C TYR A 149 -1.71 -14.87 4.53
N VAL A 150 -0.82 -15.00 5.51
CA VAL A 150 -0.28 -13.88 6.26
C VAL A 150 1.18 -13.72 5.92
N PHE A 151 1.54 -12.56 5.39
CA PHE A 151 2.94 -12.20 5.18
C PHE A 151 3.47 -11.51 6.43
N ALA A 152 4.60 -11.98 6.95
CA ALA A 152 5.16 -11.47 8.19
C ALA A 152 6.69 -11.56 8.16
N LEU A 153 7.36 -10.79 9.01
CA LEU A 153 8.80 -10.99 9.27
C LEU A 153 9.00 -12.34 9.96
N GLU A 154 10.12 -12.97 9.71
CA GLU A 154 10.40 -14.33 10.18
C GLU A 154 10.12 -14.58 11.67
N PRO A 155 10.56 -13.73 12.63
CA PRO A 155 10.23 -13.94 14.04
C PRO A 155 8.72 -13.93 14.32
N ALA A 156 7.99 -13.06 13.62
CA ALA A 156 6.54 -12.97 13.76
C ALA A 156 5.85 -14.18 13.11
N ALA A 157 6.31 -14.64 11.95
CA ALA A 157 5.79 -15.83 11.29
C ALA A 157 5.93 -17.08 12.17
N GLN A 158 7.10 -17.25 12.80
CA GLN A 158 7.34 -18.33 13.75
C GLN A 158 6.42 -18.25 14.98
N LEU A 159 6.19 -17.03 15.52
CA LEU A 159 5.27 -16.83 16.63
C LEU A 159 3.83 -17.16 16.23
N ILE A 160 3.39 -16.73 15.04
CA ILE A 160 2.07 -17.04 14.48
C ILE A 160 1.88 -18.56 14.38
N CYS A 161 2.84 -19.29 13.84
CA CYS A 161 2.75 -20.73 13.72
C CYS A 161 2.66 -21.44 15.08
N ARG A 162 3.28 -20.89 16.10
CA ARG A 162 3.33 -21.50 17.43
C ARG A 162 2.12 -21.16 18.30
N GLU A 163 1.59 -19.93 18.20
CA GLU A 163 0.64 -19.41 19.18
C GLU A 163 -0.75 -19.07 18.59
N LEU A 164 -0.91 -19.01 17.27
CA LEU A 164 -2.20 -18.67 16.67
C LEU A 164 -3.04 -19.91 16.39
N PHE A 165 -4.02 -20.19 17.24
CA PHE A 165 -4.91 -21.34 17.11
C PHE A 165 -6.34 -20.97 16.75
N GLN A 166 -6.67 -19.68 16.71
CA GLN A 166 -8.04 -19.20 16.52
C GLN A 166 -8.08 -17.84 15.83
N ALA A 167 -9.08 -17.63 14.95
CA ALA A 167 -9.48 -16.33 14.45
C ALA A 167 -10.96 -16.09 14.71
N GLY A 168 -11.28 -15.03 15.48
CA GLY A 168 -12.62 -14.81 16.00
C GLY A 168 -13.06 -16.01 16.87
N HIS A 169 -14.05 -16.77 16.42
CA HIS A 169 -14.57 -17.98 17.10
C HIS A 169 -14.19 -19.29 16.38
N THR A 170 -13.35 -19.23 15.36
CA THR A 170 -13.02 -20.39 14.50
C THR A 170 -11.61 -20.86 14.79
N GLU A 171 -11.47 -22.17 15.04
CA GLU A 171 -10.16 -22.81 15.19
C GLU A 171 -9.39 -22.78 13.86
N LEU A 172 -8.07 -22.62 13.96
CA LEU A 172 -7.16 -22.60 12.84
C LEU A 172 -6.08 -23.68 12.96
N THR A 173 -5.60 -24.09 11.80
CA THR A 173 -4.26 -24.67 11.65
C THR A 173 -3.36 -23.68 10.96
N THR A 174 -2.10 -23.64 11.36
CA THR A 174 -1.07 -22.74 10.84
C THR A 174 0.05 -23.54 10.19
N GLU A 175 0.59 -23.05 9.09
CA GLU A 175 1.69 -23.68 8.38
C GLU A 175 2.60 -22.61 7.77
N LEU A 176 3.89 -22.71 8.03
CA LEU A 176 4.89 -21.87 7.39
C LEU A 176 5.18 -22.44 5.99
N LEU A 177 5.05 -21.60 4.97
CA LEU A 177 5.25 -21.99 3.59
C LEU A 177 6.66 -21.64 3.13
N GLU A 178 7.26 -22.53 2.35
CA GLU A 178 8.45 -22.20 1.57
C GLU A 178 8.10 -21.28 0.39
N PRO A 179 9.05 -20.51 -0.14
CA PRO A 179 8.76 -19.53 -1.21
C PRO A 179 8.08 -20.10 -2.46
N ASP A 180 8.39 -21.32 -2.83
CA ASP A 180 7.82 -22.05 -3.98
C ASP A 180 6.45 -22.65 -3.70
N GLU A 181 6.04 -22.74 -2.44
CA GLU A 181 4.71 -23.19 -2.01
C GLU A 181 3.69 -22.04 -1.93
N ILE A 182 4.13 -20.79 -2.00
CA ILE A 182 3.24 -19.63 -1.95
C ILE A 182 2.40 -19.58 -3.23
N PRO A 183 1.07 -19.68 -3.15
CA PRO A 183 0.24 -19.69 -4.33
C PRO A 183 0.25 -18.34 -5.05
N SER A 184 0.04 -18.39 -6.35
CA SER A 184 -0.24 -17.20 -7.13
C SER A 184 -1.65 -16.71 -6.79
N PHE A 185 -1.77 -15.55 -6.18
CA PHE A 185 -3.09 -14.98 -5.87
C PHE A 185 -3.65 -14.31 -7.12
N PRO A 186 -4.91 -14.61 -7.50
CA PRO A 186 -5.54 -13.90 -8.59
C PRO A 186 -5.57 -12.40 -8.29
N GLN A 187 -5.20 -11.62 -9.29
CA GLN A 187 -5.34 -10.16 -9.16
C GLN A 187 -6.81 -9.85 -8.88
N ALA A 188 -7.09 -9.18 -7.77
CA ALA A 188 -8.40 -8.59 -7.59
C ALA A 188 -8.68 -7.76 -8.85
N ARG A 189 -9.69 -8.16 -9.64
CA ARG A 189 -10.10 -7.41 -10.84
C ARG A 189 -10.62 -6.06 -10.37
N ARG A 190 -9.71 -5.10 -10.27
CA ARG A 190 -10.06 -3.72 -9.96
C ARG A 190 -10.82 -3.19 -11.16
N GLU A 191 -12.11 -2.92 -10.97
CA GLU A 191 -12.94 -2.33 -12.02
C GLU A 191 -12.42 -0.92 -12.30
N LEU A 192 -11.65 -0.78 -13.37
CA LEU A 192 -11.16 0.51 -13.84
C LEU A 192 -12.35 1.33 -14.34
N ARG A 193 -12.53 2.50 -13.75
CA ARG A 193 -13.53 3.49 -14.12
C ARG A 193 -12.84 4.70 -14.70
N SER A 194 -13.45 5.31 -15.71
CA SER A 194 -12.96 6.54 -16.33
C SER A 194 -13.95 7.67 -16.14
N ALA A 195 -13.44 8.87 -15.91
CA ALA A 195 -14.24 10.10 -15.84
C ALA A 195 -13.49 11.30 -16.43
N THR A 196 -14.20 12.39 -16.71
CA THR A 196 -13.57 13.64 -17.16
C THR A 196 -13.79 14.74 -16.15
N VAL A 197 -12.74 15.47 -15.81
CA VAL A 197 -12.76 16.60 -14.87
C VAL A 197 -12.30 17.89 -15.54
N SER A 198 -12.79 19.03 -15.06
CA SER A 198 -12.36 20.34 -15.58
C SER A 198 -10.95 20.74 -15.11
N SER A 199 -10.47 20.13 -14.04
CA SER A 199 -9.16 20.38 -13.46
C SER A 199 -8.77 19.24 -12.54
N LEU A 200 -7.46 19.01 -12.35
CA LEU A 200 -6.90 18.02 -11.42
C LEU A 200 -6.85 18.57 -9.98
N ARG A 201 -8.01 19.04 -9.52
CA ARG A 201 -8.22 19.51 -8.15
C ARG A 201 -8.98 18.46 -7.36
N LEU A 202 -8.72 18.38 -6.08
CA LEU A 202 -9.35 17.40 -5.19
C LEU A 202 -10.88 17.43 -5.27
N ASP A 203 -11.50 18.62 -5.18
CA ASP A 203 -12.96 18.78 -5.23
C ASP A 203 -13.58 18.23 -6.54
N ALA A 204 -12.90 18.45 -7.67
CA ALA A 204 -13.38 18.01 -8.97
C ALA A 204 -13.17 16.50 -9.19
N VAL A 205 -12.02 15.97 -8.80
CA VAL A 205 -11.70 14.55 -8.93
C VAL A 205 -12.55 13.71 -7.97
N LEU A 206 -12.68 14.15 -6.70
CA LEU A 206 -13.50 13.48 -5.71
C LEU A 206 -14.99 13.45 -6.13
N ALA A 207 -15.51 14.56 -6.65
CA ALA A 207 -16.88 14.62 -7.17
C ALA A 207 -17.12 13.61 -8.30
N ALA A 208 -16.14 13.46 -9.21
CA ALA A 208 -16.21 12.49 -10.30
C ALA A 208 -16.15 11.05 -9.79
N MET A 209 -15.23 10.73 -8.86
CA MET A 209 -15.08 9.40 -8.27
C MET A 209 -16.34 8.97 -7.50
N LEU A 210 -16.91 9.87 -6.70
CA LEU A 210 -18.10 9.62 -5.87
C LEU A 210 -19.42 9.79 -6.62
N ARG A 211 -19.39 10.24 -7.88
CA ARG A 211 -20.60 10.59 -8.66
C ARG A 211 -21.52 11.56 -7.90
N CYS A 212 -20.95 12.61 -7.32
CA CYS A 212 -21.66 13.63 -6.56
C CYS A 212 -21.35 15.04 -7.08
N SER A 213 -22.03 16.07 -6.55
CA SER A 213 -21.74 17.45 -6.89
C SER A 213 -20.41 17.92 -6.27
N ARG A 214 -19.77 18.92 -6.88
CA ARG A 214 -18.55 19.53 -6.30
C ARG A 214 -18.82 20.16 -4.92
N GLY A 215 -20.03 20.68 -4.68
CA GLY A 215 -20.44 21.18 -3.37
C GLY A 215 -20.40 20.08 -2.32
N GLN A 216 -21.00 18.92 -2.60
CA GLN A 216 -20.97 17.76 -1.71
C GLN A 216 -19.52 17.24 -1.47
N ALA A 217 -18.68 17.24 -2.49
CA ALA A 217 -17.28 16.90 -2.32
C ALA A 217 -16.55 17.90 -1.39
N CYS A 218 -16.80 19.20 -1.54
CA CYS A 218 -16.27 20.23 -0.64
C CYS A 218 -16.76 20.06 0.80
N GLU A 219 -18.04 19.72 1.00
CA GLU A 219 -18.60 19.43 2.34
C GLU A 219 -17.92 18.24 3.00
N LEU A 220 -17.65 17.15 2.26
CA LEU A 220 -16.91 16.00 2.77
C LEU A 220 -15.47 16.37 3.19
N ILE A 221 -14.81 17.21 2.40
CA ILE A 221 -13.45 17.69 2.70
C ILE A 221 -13.49 18.58 3.95
N ALA A 222 -14.39 19.56 4.01
CA ALA A 222 -14.55 20.47 5.15
C ALA A 222 -14.91 19.73 6.45
N ALA A 223 -15.68 18.64 6.34
CA ALA A 223 -16.03 17.78 7.48
C ALA A 223 -14.89 16.85 7.93
N GLY A 224 -13.67 16.94 7.35
CA GLY A 224 -12.53 16.08 7.69
C GLY A 224 -12.74 14.60 7.35
N ARG A 225 -13.62 14.29 6.40
CA ARG A 225 -13.98 12.92 6.01
C ARG A 225 -13.15 12.38 4.85
N VAL A 226 -12.24 13.16 4.32
CA VAL A 226 -11.42 12.83 3.15
C VAL A 226 -9.95 12.83 3.53
N GLU A 227 -9.28 11.75 3.19
CA GLU A 227 -7.82 11.63 3.29
C GLU A 227 -7.24 11.37 1.89
N ILE A 228 -6.09 11.94 1.63
CA ILE A 228 -5.26 11.62 0.46
C ILE A 228 -3.96 11.00 0.99
N ASN A 229 -3.68 9.76 0.61
CA ASN A 229 -2.51 9.02 1.06
C ASN A 229 -2.35 9.09 2.59
N HIS A 230 -3.44 8.74 3.29
CA HIS A 230 -3.53 8.72 4.76
C HIS A 230 -3.38 10.08 5.46
N LEU A 231 -3.49 11.19 4.73
CA LEU A 231 -3.44 12.54 5.27
C LEU A 231 -4.77 13.24 5.10
N HIS A 232 -5.27 13.87 6.15
CA HIS A 232 -6.49 14.68 6.06
C HIS A 232 -6.34 15.77 5.00
N ALA A 233 -7.32 15.80 4.09
CA ALA A 233 -7.38 16.83 3.07
C ALA A 233 -8.08 18.07 3.64
N GLU A 234 -7.36 19.19 3.68
CA GLU A 234 -7.89 20.45 4.21
C GLU A 234 -8.42 21.38 3.11
N LYS A 235 -7.83 21.30 1.92
CA LYS A 235 -8.08 22.28 0.85
C LYS A 235 -8.77 21.62 -0.35
N PRO A 236 -10.03 22.02 -0.68
CA PRO A 236 -10.74 21.49 -1.84
C PRO A 236 -10.01 21.69 -3.18
N HIS A 237 -9.21 22.74 -3.27
CA HIS A 237 -8.43 23.07 -4.47
C HIS A 237 -7.02 22.46 -4.50
N ALA A 238 -6.67 21.60 -3.53
CA ALA A 238 -5.38 20.91 -3.53
C ALA A 238 -5.20 20.13 -4.85
N PRO A 239 -3.99 20.15 -5.45
CA PRO A 239 -3.69 19.35 -6.63
C PRO A 239 -3.70 17.87 -6.27
N VAL A 240 -4.12 17.05 -7.23
CA VAL A 240 -4.07 15.58 -7.14
C VAL A 240 -3.20 15.01 -8.24
N TYR A 241 -2.60 13.85 -7.99
CA TYR A 241 -1.58 13.26 -8.85
C TYR A 241 -1.90 11.78 -9.14
N GLU A 242 -1.35 11.28 -10.22
CA GLU A 242 -1.38 9.85 -10.53
C GLU A 242 -0.75 9.05 -9.38
N GLY A 243 -1.40 7.95 -8.98
CA GLY A 243 -1.00 7.15 -7.83
C GLY A 243 -1.61 7.59 -6.49
N ASP A 244 -2.32 8.74 -6.44
CA ASP A 244 -2.99 9.17 -5.20
C ASP A 244 -4.09 8.20 -4.77
N VAL A 245 -4.12 7.90 -3.48
CA VAL A 245 -5.15 7.10 -2.85
C VAL A 245 -6.03 7.98 -1.99
N PHE A 246 -7.34 7.94 -2.27
CA PHE A 246 -8.36 8.73 -1.55
C PHE A 246 -9.12 7.81 -0.61
N THR A 247 -9.10 8.08 0.67
CA THR A 247 -9.97 7.42 1.65
C THR A 247 -11.09 8.37 2.01
N VAL A 248 -12.34 7.96 1.77
CA VAL A 248 -13.53 8.77 2.07
C VAL A 248 -14.37 8.03 3.08
N ARG A 249 -14.46 8.57 4.30
CA ARG A 249 -15.18 7.94 5.40
C ARG A 249 -16.66 7.71 5.05
N GLY A 250 -17.07 6.43 5.07
CA GLY A 250 -18.42 5.99 4.70
C GLY A 250 -18.68 5.88 3.20
N LYS A 251 -17.68 6.03 2.34
CA LYS A 251 -17.78 5.87 0.88
C LYS A 251 -16.75 4.90 0.30
N GLY A 252 -15.68 4.60 1.03
CA GLY A 252 -14.64 3.67 0.62
C GLY A 252 -13.31 4.33 0.26
N ARG A 253 -12.43 3.51 -0.31
CA ARG A 253 -11.07 3.88 -0.72
C ARG A 253 -10.99 3.82 -2.25
N PHE A 254 -10.32 4.79 -2.86
CA PHE A 254 -10.20 4.93 -4.31
C PHE A 254 -8.75 5.20 -4.69
N GLY A 255 -8.27 4.55 -5.75
CA GLY A 255 -6.93 4.79 -6.30
C GLY A 255 -7.01 5.50 -7.65
N LEU A 256 -6.30 6.61 -7.83
CA LEU A 256 -6.13 7.30 -9.11
C LEU A 256 -4.97 6.67 -9.87
N THR A 257 -5.27 5.88 -10.90
CA THR A 257 -4.26 5.05 -11.59
C THR A 257 -3.56 5.76 -12.72
N ALA A 258 -4.30 6.58 -13.48
CA ALA A 258 -3.74 7.22 -14.64
C ALA A 258 -4.42 8.56 -14.98
N LEU A 259 -3.66 9.41 -15.64
CA LEU A 259 -4.09 10.67 -16.23
C LEU A 259 -3.81 10.63 -17.73
N PRO A 260 -4.58 9.86 -18.53
CA PRO A 260 -4.24 9.53 -19.91
C PRO A 260 -4.32 10.72 -20.88
N GLY A 261 -4.59 11.91 -20.39
CA GLY A 261 -4.58 13.12 -21.19
C GLY A 261 -5.89 13.91 -21.14
N LYS A 262 -6.21 14.58 -22.24
CA LYS A 262 -7.40 15.45 -22.34
C LYS A 262 -8.42 14.93 -23.34
N SER A 263 -9.68 15.17 -23.03
CA SER A 263 -10.82 14.90 -23.93
C SER A 263 -10.87 15.94 -25.06
N LYS A 264 -11.69 15.67 -26.11
CA LYS A 264 -11.94 16.62 -27.21
C LYS A 264 -12.46 18.01 -26.74
N LYS A 265 -12.97 18.11 -25.51
CA LYS A 265 -13.43 19.37 -24.87
C LYS A 265 -12.41 19.94 -23.88
N ASP A 266 -11.14 19.63 -24.02
CA ASP A 266 -10.02 20.09 -23.17
C ASP A 266 -10.18 19.76 -21.66
N ARG A 267 -10.96 18.73 -21.33
CA ARG A 267 -11.11 18.23 -19.96
C ARG A 267 -10.13 17.11 -19.68
N SER A 268 -9.50 17.10 -18.51
CA SER A 268 -8.61 16.00 -18.09
C SER A 268 -9.39 14.71 -17.94
N ILE A 269 -8.88 13.64 -18.51
CA ILE A 269 -9.39 12.28 -18.31
C ILE A 269 -8.67 11.72 -17.08
N ILE A 270 -9.42 11.07 -16.21
CA ILE A 270 -8.91 10.36 -15.04
C ILE A 270 -9.35 8.91 -15.11
N GLU A 271 -8.44 8.01 -14.75
CA GLU A 271 -8.73 6.59 -14.55
C GLU A 271 -8.53 6.25 -13.08
N PHE A 272 -9.48 5.56 -12.50
CA PHE A 272 -9.48 5.22 -11.08
C PHE A 272 -10.23 3.92 -10.83
N PHE A 273 -10.00 3.32 -9.65
CA PHE A 273 -10.76 2.16 -9.19
C PHE A 273 -11.17 2.36 -7.73
N GLN A 274 -12.11 1.55 -7.28
CA GLN A 274 -12.47 1.44 -5.87
C GLN A 274 -11.87 0.14 -5.31
N TYR A 275 -11.25 0.23 -4.13
CA TYR A 275 -10.70 -0.93 -3.42
C TYR A 275 -11.80 -1.84 -2.91
#